data_d4279746ff7f297e146c6d07b3121707
#
_entry.id   d4279746ff7f297e146c6d07b3121707
#
_cell.length_a   1.000
_cell.length_b   1.000
_cell.length_c   1.000
_cell.angle_alpha   90.00
_cell.angle_beta   90.00
_cell.angle_gamma   90.00
#
_symmetry.space_group_name_H-M   'P 1'
#
loop_
_entity.id
_entity.type
_entity.pdbx_description
1 polymer ?
#
loop_
_entity_poly.entity_id
_entity_poly.type
_entity_poly.pdbx_seq_one_letter_code
_entity_poly.pdbx_strand_id
1 'polypeptide(L)'
;DADENMKAMVSKPYAKVLKEAFPHATFVGFTGTPIAETYQTFGDEIDRYTMDQAVADGLTVSIKYHPRIAKVLLDNKKVKEIENYYKKCADDGAIYEDIEASKKAMSSMEIILGEPSRLERLAIDIHNHYVASCVGDPDRIKKAMVVCSNRKIAYALLQKFKDKYPEWFEEKKSPDGVSVTEEELKELKPMPFMAMVASVGSNDEKDMYDYLGGVKNDKRSEELDAAFKQEKSNF
;
A
#
# COMPACT_ATOMS: atom_id res chain seq x y z
N ASP A 1 30.63 -6.33 25.29
CA ASP A 1 30.46 -7.76 24.91
C ASP A 1 29.02 -8.27 25.10
N ALA A 2 28.38 -8.04 26.25
CA ALA A 2 26.95 -8.44 26.47
C ALA A 2 25.98 -7.57 25.63
N ASP A 3 26.26 -6.31 25.44
CA ASP A 3 25.45 -5.33 24.69
C ASP A 3 25.53 -5.54 23.16
N GLU A 4 26.66 -5.99 22.65
CA GLU A 4 26.83 -6.35 21.24
C GLU A 4 26.14 -7.68 20.92
N ASN A 5 26.19 -8.65 21.81
CA ASN A 5 25.46 -9.91 21.67
C ASN A 5 23.93 -9.69 21.74
N MET A 6 23.45 -8.79 22.58
CA MET A 6 22.03 -8.45 22.68
C MET A 6 21.52 -7.68 21.46
N LYS A 7 22.34 -6.76 20.89
CA LYS A 7 22.03 -6.08 19.61
C LYS A 7 22.04 -7.05 18.42
N ALA A 8 22.95 -8.03 18.40
CA ALA A 8 22.98 -9.05 17.36
C ALA A 8 21.79 -10.02 17.45
N MET A 9 21.27 -10.31 18.65
CA MET A 9 20.05 -11.11 18.83
C MET A 9 18.79 -10.37 18.38
N VAL A 10 18.70 -9.05 18.57
CA VAL A 10 17.54 -8.22 18.16
C VAL A 10 17.42 -8.10 16.63
N SER A 11 18.49 -8.32 15.88
CA SER A 11 18.49 -8.28 14.42
C SER A 11 18.14 -9.60 13.73
N LYS A 12 18.09 -10.72 14.47
CA LYS A 12 17.78 -12.04 13.89
C LYS A 12 16.27 -12.25 13.73
N PRO A 13 15.79 -12.79 12.59
CA PRO A 13 14.41 -13.22 12.45
C PRO A 13 14.01 -14.22 13.55
N TYR A 14 12.85 -14.04 14.15
CA TYR A 14 12.37 -14.91 15.25
C TYR A 14 12.43 -16.41 14.94
N ALA A 15 12.11 -16.81 13.69
CA ALA A 15 12.18 -18.19 13.25
C ALA A 15 13.58 -18.78 13.35
N LYS A 16 14.62 -17.97 13.08
CA LYS A 16 16.02 -18.39 13.19
C LYS A 16 16.45 -18.55 14.64
N VAL A 17 16.03 -17.63 15.52
CA VAL A 17 16.28 -17.70 16.97
C VAL A 17 15.62 -18.96 17.56
N LEU A 18 14.38 -19.25 17.15
CA LEU A 18 13.66 -20.43 17.60
C LEU A 18 14.34 -21.73 17.18
N LYS A 19 14.82 -21.81 15.93
CA LYS A 19 15.54 -22.96 15.41
C LYS A 19 16.89 -23.18 16.12
N GLU A 20 17.59 -22.10 16.47
CA GLU A 20 18.82 -22.17 17.27
C GLU A 20 18.57 -22.63 18.71
N ALA A 21 17.43 -22.21 19.29
CA ALA A 21 17.03 -22.60 20.65
C ALA A 21 16.56 -24.07 20.78
N PHE A 22 15.99 -24.62 19.69
CA PHE A 22 15.45 -25.98 19.67
C PHE A 22 16.06 -26.81 18.52
N PRO A 23 17.36 -27.15 18.57
CA PRO A 23 18.09 -27.76 17.44
C PRO A 23 17.59 -29.16 17.05
N HIS A 24 16.86 -29.83 17.93
CA HIS A 24 16.31 -31.17 17.69
C HIS A 24 14.82 -31.15 17.31
N ALA A 25 14.20 -29.98 17.22
CA ALA A 25 12.82 -29.86 16.82
C ALA A 25 12.67 -29.85 15.29
N THR A 26 11.60 -30.45 14.80
CA THR A 26 11.21 -30.31 13.39
C THR A 26 10.37 -29.03 13.25
N PHE A 27 10.77 -28.18 12.29
CA PHE A 27 10.08 -26.92 11.98
C PHE A 27 9.36 -27.04 10.64
N VAL A 28 8.08 -26.69 10.64
CA VAL A 28 7.27 -26.59 9.41
C VAL A 28 6.71 -25.18 9.34
N GLY A 29 6.93 -24.49 8.23
CA GLY A 29 6.44 -23.14 7.97
C GLY A 29 5.26 -23.15 7.01
N PHE A 30 4.22 -22.37 7.33
CA PHE A 30 3.09 -22.09 6.43
C PHE A 30 3.09 -20.62 6.07
N THR A 31 3.13 -20.30 4.78
CA THR A 31 3.14 -18.92 4.30
C THR A 31 2.46 -18.80 2.94
N GLY A 32 1.72 -17.71 2.73
CA GLY A 32 1.19 -17.37 1.42
C GLY A 32 2.19 -16.63 0.52
N THR A 33 3.36 -16.23 1.06
CA THR A 33 4.36 -15.41 0.36
C THR A 33 5.78 -15.84 0.75
N PRO A 34 6.25 -17.02 0.28
CA PRO A 34 7.60 -17.48 0.58
C PRO A 34 8.63 -16.52 -0.06
N ILE A 35 9.64 -16.15 0.72
CA ILE A 35 10.78 -15.34 0.30
C ILE A 35 12.08 -16.16 0.44
N ALA A 36 13.18 -15.66 -0.08
CA ALA A 36 14.46 -16.36 -0.05
C ALA A 36 14.87 -16.83 1.36
N GLU A 37 14.64 -15.99 2.38
CA GLU A 37 14.92 -16.30 3.79
C GLU A 37 14.03 -17.43 4.34
N THR A 38 12.81 -17.60 3.79
CA THR A 38 11.92 -18.72 4.15
C THR A 38 12.58 -20.05 3.79
N TYR A 39 13.10 -20.16 2.56
CA TYR A 39 13.78 -21.37 2.09
C TYR A 39 15.08 -21.63 2.87
N GLN A 40 15.83 -20.58 3.20
CA GLN A 40 17.05 -20.73 4.04
C GLN A 40 16.72 -21.23 5.46
N THR A 41 15.57 -20.86 5.98
CA THR A 41 15.17 -21.21 7.35
C THR A 41 14.48 -22.57 7.43
N PHE A 42 13.57 -22.89 6.52
CA PHE A 42 12.70 -24.07 6.58
C PHE A 42 13.06 -25.16 5.56
N GLY A 43 13.94 -24.87 4.57
CA GLY A 43 14.25 -25.77 3.49
C GLY A 43 13.28 -25.64 2.31
N ASP A 44 13.26 -26.66 1.46
CA ASP A 44 12.43 -26.68 0.27
C ASP A 44 10.94 -26.82 0.60
N GLU A 45 10.10 -26.38 -0.32
CA GLU A 45 8.65 -26.54 -0.20
C GLU A 45 8.25 -28.02 -0.17
N ILE A 46 7.37 -28.35 0.76
CA ILE A 46 6.77 -29.69 0.85
C ILE A 46 5.56 -29.78 -0.07
N ASP A 47 4.76 -28.72 -0.11
CA ASP A 47 3.55 -28.60 -0.93
C ASP A 47 3.25 -27.14 -1.23
N ARG A 48 2.59 -26.90 -2.38
CA ARG A 48 2.22 -25.57 -2.84
C ARG A 48 0.83 -25.58 -3.46
N TYR A 49 -0.03 -24.72 -2.97
CA TYR A 49 -1.30 -24.41 -3.59
C TYR A 49 -1.21 -23.04 -4.29
N THR A 50 -1.19 -23.05 -5.62
CA THR A 50 -0.93 -21.86 -6.42
C THR A 50 -2.20 -21.05 -6.69
N MET A 51 -2.03 -19.77 -7.09
CA MET A 51 -3.14 -18.92 -7.52
C MET A 51 -3.90 -19.55 -8.73
N ASP A 52 -3.17 -20.16 -9.66
CA ASP A 52 -3.79 -20.79 -10.83
C ASP A 52 -4.65 -22.01 -10.44
N GLN A 53 -4.19 -22.80 -9.46
CA GLN A 53 -5.00 -23.89 -8.89
C GLN A 53 -6.25 -23.34 -8.19
N ALA A 54 -6.11 -22.28 -7.40
CA ALA A 54 -7.24 -21.64 -6.71
C ALA A 54 -8.28 -21.06 -7.69
N VAL A 55 -7.85 -20.53 -8.82
CA VAL A 55 -8.73 -20.08 -9.91
C VAL A 55 -9.43 -21.27 -10.58
N ALA A 56 -8.69 -22.35 -10.89
CA ALA A 56 -9.25 -23.55 -11.49
C ALA A 56 -10.29 -24.24 -10.58
N ASP A 57 -10.04 -24.23 -9.27
CA ASP A 57 -10.95 -24.76 -8.25
C ASP A 57 -12.13 -23.82 -7.93
N GLY A 58 -12.19 -22.64 -8.55
CA GLY A 58 -13.26 -21.66 -8.33
C GLY A 58 -13.24 -20.96 -6.97
N LEU A 59 -12.13 -21.04 -6.21
CA LEU A 59 -11.98 -20.42 -4.89
C LEU A 59 -11.59 -18.95 -4.98
N THR A 60 -11.03 -18.52 -6.10
CA THR A 60 -10.69 -17.12 -6.37
C THR A 60 -10.88 -16.80 -7.84
N VAL A 61 -10.72 -15.51 -8.19
CA VAL A 61 -10.82 -15.02 -9.56
C VAL A 61 -9.43 -14.72 -10.13
N SER A 62 -9.29 -14.80 -11.46
CA SER A 62 -8.03 -14.46 -12.10
C SER A 62 -7.71 -12.98 -11.97
N ILE A 63 -6.44 -12.66 -11.66
CA ILE A 63 -5.93 -11.29 -11.61
C ILE A 63 -5.51 -10.89 -13.03
N LYS A 64 -6.08 -9.77 -13.52
CA LYS A 64 -5.64 -9.14 -14.77
C LYS A 64 -4.65 -8.02 -14.44
N TYR A 65 -3.40 -8.21 -14.80
CA TYR A 65 -2.35 -7.24 -14.57
C TYR A 65 -2.23 -6.26 -15.75
N HIS A 66 -2.37 -4.96 -15.47
CA HIS A 66 -2.22 -3.88 -16.44
C HIS A 66 -1.07 -2.96 -16.01
N PRO A 67 0.18 -3.22 -16.44
CA PRO A 67 1.29 -2.37 -16.06
C PRO A 67 1.17 -0.99 -16.71
N ARG A 68 1.31 0.06 -15.93
CA ARG A 68 1.33 1.45 -16.38
C ARG A 68 2.59 2.13 -15.90
N ILE A 69 3.36 2.68 -16.82
CA ILE A 69 4.56 3.46 -16.51
C ILE A 69 4.12 4.92 -16.40
N ALA A 70 4.13 5.46 -15.18
CA ALA A 70 4.02 6.90 -15.00
C ALA A 70 5.26 7.53 -15.62
N LYS A 71 5.11 8.24 -16.77
CA LYS A 71 6.19 9.04 -17.34
C LYS A 71 6.47 10.20 -16.39
N VAL A 72 7.42 10.01 -15.51
CA VAL A 72 7.94 11.06 -14.66
C VAL A 72 8.93 11.85 -15.49
N LEU A 73 8.56 13.06 -15.89
CA LEU A 73 9.53 14.05 -16.32
C LEU A 73 10.25 14.55 -15.05
N LEU A 74 11.21 13.76 -14.58
CA LEU A 74 12.15 14.26 -13.57
C LEU A 74 12.90 15.43 -14.20
N ASP A 75 13.01 16.52 -13.46
CA ASP A 75 13.93 17.59 -13.81
C ASP A 75 15.31 16.97 -14.03
N ASN A 76 15.92 17.24 -15.17
CA ASN A 76 17.24 16.70 -15.54
C ASN A 76 18.33 16.94 -14.48
N LYS A 77 18.14 17.93 -13.61
CA LYS A 77 19.00 18.18 -12.44
C LYS A 77 18.86 17.07 -11.39
N LYS A 78 17.62 16.71 -11.03
CA LYS A 78 17.35 15.65 -10.04
C LYS A 78 17.77 14.26 -10.56
N VAL A 79 17.58 13.99 -11.85
CA VAL A 79 18.08 12.74 -12.47
C VAL A 79 19.59 12.65 -12.35
N LYS A 80 20.32 13.73 -12.67
CA LYS A 80 21.79 13.76 -12.55
C LYS A 80 22.28 13.65 -11.11
N GLU A 81 21.58 14.23 -10.16
CA GLU A 81 21.90 14.10 -8.73
C GLU A 81 21.75 12.65 -8.26
N ILE A 82 20.70 11.97 -8.69
CA ILE A 82 20.45 10.55 -8.39
C ILE A 82 21.50 9.66 -9.07
N GLU A 83 21.79 9.90 -10.36
CA GLU A 83 22.83 9.15 -11.10
C GLU A 83 24.21 9.32 -10.50
N ASN A 84 24.60 10.55 -10.16
CA ASN A 84 25.88 10.86 -9.51
C ASN A 84 25.98 10.21 -8.14
N TYR A 85 24.88 10.14 -7.43
CA TYR A 85 24.82 9.49 -6.11
C TYR A 85 25.03 7.97 -6.24
N TYR A 86 24.32 7.29 -7.14
CA TYR A 86 24.52 5.85 -7.39
C TYR A 86 25.95 5.55 -7.89
N LYS A 87 26.50 6.40 -8.72
CA LYS A 87 27.87 6.28 -9.20
C LYS A 87 28.89 6.39 -8.05
N LYS A 88 28.67 7.31 -7.14
CA LYS A 88 29.52 7.49 -5.95
C LYS A 88 29.41 6.29 -4.98
N CYS A 89 28.22 5.74 -4.78
CA CYS A 89 28.01 4.52 -3.99
C CYS A 89 28.71 3.29 -4.61
N ALA A 90 28.74 3.19 -5.94
CA ALA A 90 29.45 2.12 -6.65
C ALA A 90 31.00 2.25 -6.55
N ASP A 91 31.49 3.48 -6.49
CA ASP A 91 32.93 3.76 -6.43
C ASP A 91 33.53 3.61 -5.01
N ASP A 92 32.74 3.75 -3.94
CA ASP A 92 33.22 3.84 -2.55
C ASP A 92 33.25 2.50 -1.77
N GLY A 93 32.63 1.43 -2.23
CA GLY A 93 32.88 0.01 -1.85
C GLY A 93 32.77 -0.39 -0.37
N ALA A 94 32.11 0.34 0.54
CA ALA A 94 32.11 0.10 1.97
C ALA A 94 30.73 -0.30 2.54
N ILE A 95 30.67 -1.41 3.30
CA ILE A 95 29.44 -2.06 3.82
C ILE A 95 28.59 -1.19 4.75
N TYR A 96 29.19 -0.26 5.50
CA TYR A 96 28.45 0.66 6.38
C TYR A 96 27.83 1.83 5.62
N GLU A 97 28.48 2.26 4.55
CA GLU A 97 27.98 3.26 3.63
C GLU A 97 26.82 2.75 2.78
N ASP A 98 26.73 1.45 2.53
CA ASP A 98 25.58 0.84 1.82
C ASP A 98 24.25 1.01 2.58
N ILE A 99 24.26 1.04 3.90
CA ILE A 99 23.06 1.29 4.72
C ILE A 99 22.65 2.76 4.67
N GLU A 100 23.60 3.68 4.77
CA GLU A 100 23.35 5.11 4.61
C GLU A 100 22.99 5.46 3.16
N ALA A 101 23.64 4.81 2.21
CA ALA A 101 23.37 4.90 0.80
C ALA A 101 21.96 4.42 0.45
N SER A 102 21.53 3.31 1.03
CA SER A 102 20.19 2.76 0.88
C SER A 102 19.12 3.68 1.50
N LYS A 103 19.36 4.22 2.69
CA LYS A 103 18.48 5.21 3.34
C LYS A 103 18.33 6.48 2.49
N LYS A 104 19.41 6.98 1.93
CA LYS A 104 19.41 8.17 1.09
C LYS A 104 18.80 7.91 -0.29
N ALA A 105 18.98 6.72 -0.86
CA ALA A 105 18.29 6.29 -2.07
C ALA A 105 16.77 6.17 -1.85
N MET A 106 16.33 5.63 -0.71
CA MET A 106 14.92 5.60 -0.34
C MET A 106 14.35 7.01 -0.17
N SER A 107 15.07 7.92 0.49
CA SER A 107 14.64 9.32 0.63
C SER A 107 14.57 10.03 -0.72
N SER A 108 15.48 9.74 -1.65
CA SER A 108 15.44 10.26 -3.03
C SER A 108 14.25 9.68 -3.80
N MET A 109 13.94 8.40 -3.62
CA MET A 109 12.76 7.76 -4.20
C MET A 109 11.46 8.36 -3.65
N GLU A 110 11.39 8.66 -2.36
CA GLU A 110 10.23 9.36 -1.76
C GLU A 110 10.01 10.74 -2.37
N ILE A 111 11.07 11.50 -2.61
CA ILE A 111 11.00 12.80 -3.29
C ILE A 111 10.45 12.65 -4.71
N ILE A 112 10.91 11.63 -5.45
CA ILE A 112 10.43 11.35 -6.80
C ILE A 112 8.96 10.93 -6.79
N LEU A 113 8.60 10.00 -5.91
CA LEU A 113 7.24 9.47 -5.80
C LEU A 113 6.25 10.51 -5.29
N GLY A 114 6.69 11.41 -4.41
CA GLY A 114 5.89 12.48 -3.81
C GLY A 114 5.88 13.79 -4.60
N GLU A 115 6.52 13.86 -5.77
CA GLU A 115 6.58 15.07 -6.58
C GLU A 115 5.17 15.55 -6.97
N PRO A 116 4.79 16.83 -6.66
CA PRO A 116 3.41 17.30 -6.79
C PRO A 116 2.80 17.17 -8.18
N SER A 117 3.57 17.46 -9.24
CA SER A 117 3.07 17.36 -10.61
C SER A 117 2.90 15.91 -11.07
N ARG A 118 3.71 15.01 -10.52
CA ARG A 118 3.55 13.56 -10.71
C ARG A 118 2.28 13.06 -10.05
N LEU A 119 2.04 13.43 -8.78
CA LEU A 119 0.85 13.04 -8.03
C LEU A 119 -0.43 13.58 -8.69
N GLU A 120 -0.37 14.79 -9.23
CA GLU A 120 -1.49 15.38 -9.96
C GLU A 120 -1.84 14.57 -11.23
N ARG A 121 -0.83 14.21 -12.03
CA ARG A 121 -1.03 13.36 -13.22
C ARG A 121 -1.50 11.97 -12.86
N LEU A 122 -0.98 11.42 -11.76
CA LEU A 122 -1.41 10.11 -11.25
C LEU A 122 -2.87 10.15 -10.81
N ALA A 123 -3.32 11.20 -10.12
CA ALA A 123 -4.72 11.38 -9.75
C ALA A 123 -5.64 11.42 -10.97
N ILE A 124 -5.25 12.14 -12.03
CA ILE A 124 -6.00 12.20 -13.28
C ILE A 124 -6.05 10.81 -13.97
N ASP A 125 -4.91 10.10 -14.04
CA ASP A 125 -4.86 8.78 -14.69
C ASP A 125 -5.71 7.75 -13.95
N ILE A 126 -5.62 7.71 -12.62
CA ILE A 126 -6.44 6.82 -11.78
C ILE A 126 -7.93 7.14 -11.95
N HIS A 127 -8.31 8.42 -11.88
CA HIS A 127 -9.69 8.84 -12.09
C HIS A 127 -10.22 8.39 -13.45
N ASN A 128 -9.51 8.70 -14.54
CA ASN A 128 -9.93 8.36 -15.89
C ASN A 128 -10.04 6.84 -16.08
N HIS A 129 -9.11 6.09 -15.53
CA HIS A 129 -9.15 4.63 -15.57
C HIS A 129 -10.35 4.05 -14.81
N TYR A 130 -10.61 4.58 -13.62
CA TYR A 130 -11.74 4.15 -12.80
C TYR A 130 -13.07 4.44 -13.51
N VAL A 131 -13.27 5.66 -13.98
CA VAL A 131 -14.49 6.07 -14.69
C VAL A 131 -14.69 5.25 -15.96
N ALA A 132 -13.64 5.06 -16.77
CA ALA A 132 -13.72 4.22 -17.97
C ALA A 132 -14.08 2.76 -17.64
N SER A 133 -13.58 2.25 -16.52
CA SER A 133 -13.93 0.91 -16.06
C SER A 133 -15.40 0.80 -15.66
N CYS A 134 -15.96 1.83 -15.00
CA CYS A 134 -17.38 1.86 -14.62
C CYS A 134 -18.30 1.94 -15.84
N VAL A 135 -17.95 2.76 -16.84
CA VAL A 135 -18.71 2.86 -18.09
C VAL A 135 -18.73 1.54 -18.88
N GLY A 136 -17.63 0.79 -18.84
CA GLY A 136 -17.52 -0.50 -19.55
C GLY A 136 -18.39 -1.63 -18.95
N ASP A 137 -18.91 -1.46 -17.75
CA ASP A 137 -19.77 -2.44 -17.05
C ASP A 137 -20.66 -1.71 -16.04
N PRO A 138 -21.73 -1.06 -16.53
CA PRO A 138 -22.57 -0.18 -15.72
C PRO A 138 -23.44 -0.92 -14.69
N ASP A 139 -23.69 -2.20 -14.92
CA ASP A 139 -24.51 -3.03 -14.03
C ASP A 139 -23.78 -3.50 -12.77
N ARG A 140 -22.46 -3.25 -12.72
CA ARG A 140 -21.61 -3.69 -11.61
C ARG A 140 -21.01 -2.52 -10.87
N ILE A 141 -21.32 -2.42 -9.58
CA ILE A 141 -20.65 -1.47 -8.69
C ILE A 141 -19.19 -1.93 -8.52
N LYS A 142 -18.25 -1.06 -8.88
CA LYS A 142 -16.82 -1.33 -8.80
C LYS A 142 -16.20 -0.54 -7.67
N LYS A 143 -15.42 -1.20 -6.87
CA LYS A 143 -14.62 -0.58 -5.82
C LYS A 143 -13.15 -0.66 -6.19
N ALA A 144 -12.37 0.35 -5.80
CA ALA A 144 -10.96 0.44 -6.11
C ALA A 144 -10.14 0.68 -4.84
N MET A 145 -8.94 0.12 -4.81
CA MET A 145 -7.98 0.37 -3.75
C MET A 145 -6.68 0.90 -4.37
N VAL A 146 -6.21 2.04 -3.87
CA VAL A 146 -4.94 2.63 -4.27
C VAL A 146 -3.93 2.45 -3.14
N VAL A 147 -2.87 1.68 -3.39
CA VAL A 147 -1.80 1.44 -2.43
C VAL A 147 -0.61 2.32 -2.77
N CYS A 148 -0.17 3.14 -1.82
CA CYS A 148 0.97 4.03 -1.96
C CYS A 148 2.18 3.49 -1.18
N SER A 149 3.39 3.94 -1.56
CA SER A 149 4.64 3.52 -0.92
C SER A 149 4.75 3.92 0.56
N ASN A 150 4.14 5.03 0.95
CA ASN A 150 4.04 5.45 2.35
C ASN A 150 2.82 6.35 2.60
N ARG A 151 2.52 6.62 3.88
CA ARG A 151 1.35 7.40 4.31
C ARG A 151 1.39 8.86 3.85
N LYS A 152 2.56 9.49 3.82
CA LYS A 152 2.71 10.90 3.39
C LYS A 152 2.37 11.05 1.92
N ILE A 153 2.85 10.13 1.08
CA ILE A 153 2.54 10.11 -0.35
C ILE A 153 1.06 9.80 -0.58
N ALA A 154 0.47 8.88 0.19
CA ALA A 154 -0.96 8.61 0.12
C ALA A 154 -1.80 9.84 0.46
N TYR A 155 -1.43 10.56 1.52
CA TYR A 155 -2.11 11.79 1.91
C TYR A 155 -1.95 12.91 0.87
N ALA A 156 -0.73 13.10 0.35
CA ALA A 156 -0.47 14.07 -0.71
C ALA A 156 -1.27 13.76 -1.98
N LEU A 157 -1.37 12.48 -2.37
CA LEU A 157 -2.20 12.06 -3.50
C LEU A 157 -3.70 12.31 -3.23
N LEU A 158 -4.18 12.02 -2.01
CA LEU A 158 -5.55 12.31 -1.59
C LEU A 158 -5.88 13.80 -1.72
N GLN A 159 -4.96 14.70 -1.33
CA GLN A 159 -5.17 16.13 -1.50
C GLN A 159 -5.30 16.52 -2.99
N LYS A 160 -4.54 15.88 -3.89
CA LYS A 160 -4.68 16.11 -5.33
C LYS A 160 -6.04 15.66 -5.88
N PHE A 161 -6.58 14.57 -5.35
CA PHE A 161 -7.96 14.15 -5.67
C PHE A 161 -8.97 15.15 -5.13
N LYS A 162 -8.81 15.60 -3.89
CA LYS A 162 -9.71 16.58 -3.25
C LYS A 162 -9.75 17.92 -4.00
N ASP A 163 -8.60 18.37 -4.48
CA ASP A 163 -8.50 19.61 -5.26
C ASP A 163 -9.16 19.49 -6.63
N LYS A 164 -9.08 18.32 -7.29
CA LYS A 164 -9.56 18.14 -8.67
C LYS A 164 -10.98 17.57 -8.76
N TYR A 165 -11.37 16.75 -7.81
CA TYR A 165 -12.62 15.98 -7.81
C TYR A 165 -13.29 16.12 -6.43
N PRO A 166 -13.63 17.34 -5.98
CA PRO A 166 -14.21 17.59 -4.66
C PRO A 166 -15.51 16.82 -4.44
N GLU A 167 -16.27 16.53 -5.50
CA GLU A 167 -17.50 15.74 -5.48
C GLU A 167 -17.30 14.32 -4.94
N TRP A 168 -16.08 13.75 -5.04
CA TRP A 168 -15.76 12.44 -4.49
C TRP A 168 -15.63 12.44 -2.96
N PHE A 169 -15.61 13.62 -2.36
CA PHE A 169 -15.49 13.82 -0.92
C PHE A 169 -16.80 14.26 -0.27
N GLU A 170 -17.87 14.38 -1.06
CA GLU A 170 -19.21 14.60 -0.54
C GLU A 170 -19.74 13.32 0.11
N GLU A 171 -20.32 13.46 1.31
CA GLU A 171 -20.91 12.32 2.01
C GLU A 171 -22.28 11.98 1.43
N LYS A 172 -22.40 10.78 0.86
CA LYS A 172 -23.62 10.19 0.34
C LYS A 172 -23.79 8.79 0.90
N LYS A 173 -25.03 8.31 0.97
CA LYS A 173 -25.31 6.93 1.43
C LYS A 173 -24.98 5.89 0.34
N SER A 174 -25.26 6.24 -0.91
CA SER A 174 -25.05 5.39 -2.08
C SER A 174 -24.57 6.24 -3.26
N PRO A 175 -23.84 5.67 -4.22
CA PRO A 175 -23.47 6.37 -5.45
C PRO A 175 -24.68 6.81 -6.26
N ASP A 176 -24.55 7.90 -7.01
CA ASP A 176 -25.59 8.39 -7.88
C ASP A 176 -25.90 7.35 -8.99
N GLY A 177 -27.19 7.13 -9.26
CA GLY A 177 -27.65 6.18 -10.28
C GLY A 177 -27.75 4.72 -9.83
N VAL A 178 -27.34 4.39 -8.60
CA VAL A 178 -27.50 3.05 -8.03
C VAL A 178 -28.90 2.89 -7.45
N SER A 179 -29.62 1.82 -7.86
CA SER A 179 -30.92 1.47 -7.30
C SER A 179 -30.76 0.90 -5.89
N VAL A 180 -31.31 1.59 -4.90
CA VAL A 180 -31.25 1.20 -3.49
C VAL A 180 -32.68 1.17 -2.94
N THR A 181 -33.05 0.11 -2.23
CA THR A 181 -34.35 0.04 -1.54
C THR A 181 -34.35 0.90 -0.27
N GLU A 182 -35.56 1.22 0.25
CA GLU A 182 -35.68 1.98 1.50
C GLU A 182 -35.07 1.24 2.71
N GLU A 183 -35.10 -0.09 2.70
CA GLU A 183 -34.54 -0.92 3.76
C GLU A 183 -32.99 -0.86 3.71
N GLU A 184 -32.40 -1.07 2.54
CA GLU A 184 -30.95 -0.94 2.32
C GLU A 184 -30.47 0.48 2.68
N LEU A 185 -31.22 1.51 2.30
CA LEU A 185 -30.86 2.91 2.58
C LEU A 185 -30.82 3.23 4.09
N LYS A 186 -31.56 2.49 4.93
CA LYS A 186 -31.51 2.63 6.39
C LYS A 186 -30.23 2.07 6.98
N GLU A 187 -29.68 1.02 6.36
CA GLU A 187 -28.44 0.37 6.81
C GLU A 187 -27.18 1.12 6.36
N LEU A 188 -27.26 1.85 5.23
CA LEU A 188 -26.14 2.59 4.68
C LEU A 188 -25.88 3.88 5.47
N LYS A 189 -24.61 4.10 5.83
CA LYS A 189 -24.14 5.36 6.42
C LYS A 189 -23.69 6.32 5.32
N PRO A 190 -23.85 7.65 5.54
CA PRO A 190 -23.24 8.64 4.66
C PRO A 190 -21.72 8.50 4.73
N MET A 191 -21.10 8.35 3.57
CA MET A 191 -19.65 8.21 3.42
C MET A 191 -19.16 9.00 2.19
N PRO A 192 -17.94 9.52 2.19
CA PRO A 192 -17.33 10.03 0.98
C PRO A 192 -17.06 8.87 0.02
N PHE A 193 -17.05 9.16 -1.28
CA PHE A 193 -16.71 8.16 -2.30
C PHE A 193 -15.24 7.71 -2.22
N MET A 194 -14.35 8.59 -1.76
CA MET A 194 -12.93 8.31 -1.58
C MET A 194 -12.45 8.71 -0.19
N ALA A 195 -11.73 7.82 0.48
CA ALA A 195 -11.06 8.11 1.73
C ALA A 195 -9.72 7.38 1.83
N MET A 196 -8.83 7.88 2.69
CA MET A 196 -7.58 7.22 3.02
C MET A 196 -7.73 6.44 4.33
N VAL A 197 -7.24 5.22 4.34
CA VAL A 197 -7.09 4.37 5.54
C VAL A 197 -5.60 4.19 5.81
N ALA A 198 -5.17 4.57 7.00
CA ALA A 198 -3.81 4.35 7.48
C ALA A 198 -3.78 4.46 9.01
N SER A 199 -2.79 3.83 9.65
CA SER A 199 -2.52 4.06 11.07
C SER A 199 -1.99 5.48 11.28
N VAL A 200 -2.27 6.09 12.43
CA VAL A 200 -1.64 7.34 12.84
C VAL A 200 -0.24 7.10 13.39
N GLY A 201 0.65 8.06 13.22
CA GLY A 201 2.01 8.03 13.75
C GLY A 201 2.30 9.26 14.58
N SER A 202 3.26 9.14 15.53
CA SER A 202 3.68 10.24 16.41
C SER A 202 4.28 11.43 15.67
N ASN A 203 4.78 11.22 14.44
CA ASN A 203 5.43 12.23 13.61
C ASN A 203 4.57 12.66 12.42
N ASP A 204 3.27 12.37 12.43
CA ASP A 204 2.37 12.80 11.37
C ASP A 204 2.14 14.32 11.49
N GLU A 205 2.04 15.00 10.34
CA GLU A 205 1.62 16.39 10.30
C GLU A 205 0.19 16.52 10.85
N LYS A 206 -0.09 17.62 11.53
CA LYS A 206 -1.36 17.82 12.22
C LYS A 206 -2.58 17.58 11.33
N ASP A 207 -2.56 18.11 10.11
CA ASP A 207 -3.68 18.00 9.18
C ASP A 207 -3.93 16.55 8.76
N MET A 208 -2.86 15.77 8.54
CA MET A 208 -2.97 14.34 8.25
C MET A 208 -3.44 13.56 9.47
N TYR A 209 -2.91 13.86 10.67
CA TYR A 209 -3.32 13.25 11.92
C TYR A 209 -4.81 13.47 12.20
N ASP A 210 -5.29 14.70 12.06
CA ASP A 210 -6.69 15.08 12.26
C ASP A 210 -7.59 14.41 11.21
N TYR A 211 -7.18 14.39 9.93
CA TYR A 211 -7.89 13.70 8.86
C TYR A 211 -8.05 12.19 9.13
N LEU A 212 -7.01 11.54 9.64
CA LEU A 212 -7.04 10.11 9.98
C LEU A 212 -7.87 9.80 11.24
N GLY A 213 -8.36 10.80 11.94
CA GLY A 213 -9.19 10.65 13.14
C GLY A 213 -8.42 10.65 14.45
N GLY A 214 -7.11 10.89 14.43
CA GLY A 214 -6.27 10.98 15.60
C GLY A 214 -6.42 9.77 16.53
N VAL A 215 -6.78 10.00 17.79
CA VAL A 215 -7.03 8.94 18.80
C VAL A 215 -8.23 8.03 18.47
N LYS A 216 -9.10 8.41 17.53
CA LYS A 216 -10.25 7.62 17.06
C LYS A 216 -9.97 6.91 15.73
N ASN A 217 -8.71 6.83 15.32
CA ASN A 217 -8.30 6.25 14.04
C ASN A 217 -8.81 4.83 13.84
N ASP A 218 -8.71 3.96 14.86
CA ASP A 218 -9.15 2.57 14.76
C ASP A 218 -10.64 2.48 14.44
N LYS A 219 -11.47 3.23 15.18
CA LYS A 219 -12.91 3.27 14.95
C LYS A 219 -13.25 3.78 13.55
N ARG A 220 -12.58 4.85 13.09
CA ARG A 220 -12.77 5.38 11.74
C ARG A 220 -12.39 4.35 10.68
N SER A 221 -11.28 3.65 10.86
CA SER A 221 -10.81 2.61 9.95
C SER A 221 -11.78 1.43 9.86
N GLU A 222 -12.33 0.98 10.99
CA GLU A 222 -13.39 -0.04 11.05
C GLU A 222 -14.66 0.40 10.31
N GLU A 223 -15.09 1.64 10.48
CA GLU A 223 -16.27 2.18 9.80
C GLU A 223 -16.06 2.25 8.28
N LEU A 224 -14.88 2.66 7.82
CA LEU A 224 -14.52 2.69 6.39
C LEU A 224 -14.42 1.26 5.82
N ASP A 225 -13.81 0.32 6.54
CA ASP A 225 -13.73 -1.07 6.10
C ASP A 225 -15.11 -1.71 5.97
N ALA A 226 -15.99 -1.47 6.95
CA ALA A 226 -17.37 -1.94 6.90
C ALA A 226 -18.13 -1.35 5.69
N ALA A 227 -17.99 -0.04 5.44
CA ALA A 227 -18.61 0.61 4.29
C ALA A 227 -18.06 0.10 2.95
N PHE A 228 -16.74 -0.15 2.87
CA PHE A 228 -16.11 -0.70 1.66
C PHE A 228 -16.64 -2.09 1.30
N LYS A 229 -16.99 -2.90 2.30
CA LYS A 229 -17.57 -4.24 2.11
C LYS A 229 -19.07 -4.21 1.74
N GLN A 230 -19.77 -3.12 2.01
CA GLN A 230 -21.17 -2.96 1.60
C GLN A 230 -21.25 -2.57 0.12
N GLU A 231 -21.80 -3.43 -0.71
CA GLU A 231 -21.83 -3.27 -2.17
C GLU A 231 -22.38 -1.92 -2.62
N LYS A 232 -23.52 -1.48 -2.03
CA LYS A 232 -24.22 -0.25 -2.42
C LYS A 232 -23.83 0.99 -1.63
N SER A 233 -22.82 0.89 -0.73
CA SER A 233 -22.26 2.05 -0.04
C SER A 233 -21.58 3.00 -1.02
N ASN A 234 -21.66 4.31 -0.74
CA ASN A 234 -20.94 5.33 -1.53
C ASN A 234 -19.39 5.18 -1.44
N PHE A 235 -18.87 4.51 -0.40
CA PHE A 235 -17.44 4.28 -0.18
C PHE A 235 -16.97 2.96 -0.76
#